data_66e479492312aa5c8e029cbdc9d7f43d
#
_entry.id   66e479492312aa5c8e029cbdc9d7f43d
#
_cell.length_a   1.000
_cell.length_b   1.000
_cell.length_c   1.000
_cell.angle_alpha   90.00
_cell.angle_beta   90.00
_cell.angle_gamma   90.00
#
_symmetry.space_group_name_H-M   'P 1'
#
loop_
_entity.id
_entity.type
_entity.pdbx_description
1 polymer ?
#
loop_
_entity_poly.entity_id
_entity_poly.type
_entity_poly.pdbx_seq_one_letter_code
_entity_poly.pdbx_strand_id
1 'polypeptide(L)'
;TIKKQLDQAKEKVASAKPQLDESKKKLDDAKAQIDAMETHLNNGDIYYFIGSMSEEERNKMFESVDKQVKTMGESTMKIAAGEGVKAEYKNQYIAHKGIQMLAIALLGVVASICVAFLASRLGAAVARDLRLAVFKKVESFSNTEFNKFSTASLITRSTNDIVQIQMVLVIIVRMCMLAPINGIGGIMKAVKNSPSMTWMIFLVVIIIFGVLGVTFSIAMPKFKIIQQLIDKLNLAMRENLSGILVIRAFGNEEESEKRFDQANKDLTHTNLFVNRVMVSLMPIMMFIMQGMTLLIIYFGAKQVDLGNIAIGEMMAFLQYAMIIVMSFLMVAMIAVMLPRASVAANRVAEVLNTEPTIKNPEQITSFDEDKKGLIEFKHVSFKYPGADEPVLTDIDFTARPGQTTAFIGSTGSGKSTLINLIPRFYDVTEGEVMVDGVDVRHVSMHDLRERIGVVPQKGLLFSGTIESNIKYGAPDLSDEELAEVIDVAQAKEFIETKPLGVEEPIAQGGTNVSGGQKQRLAIARALAKNPEILIFDDSFSALDFK
;
A
#
# COMPACT_ATOMS: atom_id res chain seq x y z
N THR A 1 12.29 53.89 23.19
CA THR A 1 11.05 54.10 22.40
C THR A 1 9.86 53.34 23.01
N ILE A 2 10.01 52.07 23.37
CA ILE A 2 8.95 51.21 23.94
C ILE A 2 8.46 51.70 25.29
N LYS A 3 9.36 52.18 26.16
CA LYS A 3 9.02 52.70 27.49
C LYS A 3 8.15 53.95 27.40
N LYS A 4 8.42 54.85 26.43
CA LYS A 4 7.64 56.06 26.18
C LYS A 4 6.25 55.79 25.62
N GLN A 5 6.13 54.72 24.83
CA GLN A 5 4.82 54.22 24.33
C GLN A 5 4.00 53.57 25.42
N LEU A 6 4.65 52.83 26.34
CA LEU A 6 4.00 52.18 27.48
C LEU A 6 3.48 53.23 28.48
N ASP A 7 4.24 54.30 28.74
CA ASP A 7 3.83 55.36 29.63
C ASP A 7 2.69 56.21 29.03
N GLN A 8 2.69 56.48 27.74
CA GLN A 8 1.57 57.12 27.03
C GLN A 8 0.31 56.23 26.99
N ALA A 9 0.48 54.91 26.90
CA ALA A 9 -0.63 53.97 26.97
C ALA A 9 -1.24 53.92 28.40
N LYS A 10 -0.41 53.94 29.44
CA LYS A 10 -0.85 54.02 30.84
C LYS A 10 -1.60 55.31 31.17
N GLU A 11 -1.14 56.45 30.65
CA GLU A 11 -1.78 57.74 30.81
C GLU A 11 -3.14 57.80 30.12
N LYS A 12 -3.26 57.21 28.93
CA LYS A 12 -4.55 57.07 28.21
C LYS A 12 -5.53 56.13 28.90
N VAL A 13 -5.05 55.01 29.47
CA VAL A 13 -5.88 54.09 30.25
C VAL A 13 -6.36 54.78 31.56
N ALA A 14 -5.49 55.58 32.21
CA ALA A 14 -5.84 56.31 33.38
C ALA A 14 -6.87 57.43 33.11
N SER A 15 -6.82 58.08 31.95
CA SER A 15 -7.81 59.09 31.53
C SER A 15 -9.14 58.50 31.06
N ALA A 16 -9.13 57.25 30.56
CA ALA A 16 -10.33 56.57 30.12
C ALA A 16 -11.11 55.88 31.29
N LYS A 17 -10.40 55.62 32.42
CA LYS A 17 -11.00 54.94 33.59
C LYS A 17 -12.18 55.70 34.20
N PRO A 18 -12.12 57.03 34.42
CA PRO A 18 -13.28 57.82 34.94
C PRO A 18 -14.49 57.76 33.99
N GLN A 19 -14.26 57.81 32.70
CA GLN A 19 -15.33 57.73 31.69
C GLN A 19 -15.98 56.34 31.66
N LEU A 20 -15.18 55.29 31.87
CA LEU A 20 -15.68 53.92 32.01
C LEU A 20 -16.48 53.73 33.28
N ASP A 21 -16.04 54.28 34.42
CA ASP A 21 -16.72 54.23 35.70
C ASP A 21 -18.04 55.02 35.67
N GLU A 22 -18.07 56.18 35.01
CA GLU A 22 -19.29 56.95 34.77
C GLU A 22 -20.26 56.23 33.84
N SER A 23 -19.79 55.59 32.79
CA SER A 23 -20.59 54.78 31.87
C SER A 23 -21.14 53.54 32.56
N LYS A 24 -20.36 52.90 33.47
CA LYS A 24 -20.79 51.77 34.28
C LYS A 24 -21.86 52.16 35.27
N LYS A 25 -21.72 53.30 35.94
CA LYS A 25 -22.73 53.86 36.81
C LYS A 25 -24.05 54.14 36.05
N LYS A 26 -23.96 54.74 34.87
CA LYS A 26 -25.17 54.98 34.01
C LYS A 26 -25.82 53.69 33.56
N LEU A 27 -25.02 52.60 33.33
CA LEU A 27 -25.53 51.32 32.98
C LEU A 27 -26.22 50.62 34.19
N ASP A 28 -25.63 50.75 35.37
CA ASP A 28 -26.20 50.20 36.62
C ASP A 28 -27.49 50.95 37.00
N ASP A 29 -27.52 52.26 36.82
CA ASP A 29 -28.74 53.09 37.03
C ASP A 29 -29.83 52.74 36.00
N ALA A 30 -29.48 52.53 34.74
CA ALA A 30 -30.41 52.09 33.71
C ALA A 30 -30.95 50.66 33.97
N LYS A 31 -30.09 49.75 34.48
CA LYS A 31 -30.49 48.39 34.85
C LYS A 31 -31.46 48.42 36.02
N ALA A 32 -31.21 49.23 37.04
CA ALA A 32 -32.13 49.42 38.17
C ALA A 32 -33.49 50.01 37.71
N GLN A 33 -33.48 50.91 36.72
CA GLN A 33 -34.73 51.42 36.13
C GLN A 33 -35.48 50.36 35.34
N ILE A 34 -34.80 49.50 34.62
CA ILE A 34 -35.38 48.37 33.86
C ILE A 34 -35.99 47.37 34.85
N ASP A 35 -35.25 46.98 35.89
CA ASP A 35 -35.74 46.06 36.94
C ASP A 35 -36.97 46.61 37.67
N ALA A 36 -36.99 47.93 37.94
CA ALA A 36 -38.15 48.61 38.51
C ALA A 36 -39.35 48.66 37.51
N MET A 37 -39.10 48.91 36.24
CA MET A 37 -40.09 48.83 35.19
C MET A 37 -40.66 47.44 35.02
N GLU A 38 -39.77 46.41 35.03
CA GLU A 38 -40.17 45.00 34.92
C GLU A 38 -41.05 44.58 36.12
N THR A 39 -40.75 45.07 37.29
CA THR A 39 -41.56 44.87 38.50
C THR A 39 -42.92 45.50 38.36
N HIS A 40 -43.02 46.73 37.85
CA HIS A 40 -44.30 47.41 37.57
C HIS A 40 -45.07 46.78 36.40
N LEU A 41 -44.39 46.22 35.41
CA LEU A 41 -44.99 45.52 34.28
C LEU A 41 -45.64 44.20 34.75
N ASN A 42 -44.92 43.46 35.62
CA ASN A 42 -45.43 42.20 36.17
C ASN A 42 -46.57 42.36 37.14
N ASN A 43 -46.67 43.53 37.82
CA ASN A 43 -47.77 43.88 38.72
C ASN A 43 -49.02 44.46 37.97
N GLY A 44 -48.96 44.68 36.66
CA GLY A 44 -50.07 45.21 35.88
C GLY A 44 -50.35 46.72 36.05
N ASP A 45 -49.56 47.43 36.88
CA ASP A 45 -49.74 48.84 37.20
C ASP A 45 -49.53 49.77 36.00
N ILE A 46 -48.65 49.37 35.08
CA ILE A 46 -48.33 50.14 33.84
C ILE A 46 -49.56 50.22 32.93
N TYR A 47 -50.33 49.17 32.80
CA TYR A 47 -51.53 49.18 31.94
C TYR A 47 -52.58 50.14 32.47
N TYR A 48 -52.70 50.28 33.80
CA TYR A 48 -53.60 51.21 34.42
C TYR A 48 -53.14 52.67 34.28
N PHE A 49 -51.83 52.89 34.41
CA PHE A 49 -51.23 54.20 34.27
C PHE A 49 -51.26 54.71 32.80
N ILE A 50 -50.94 53.88 31.84
CA ILE A 50 -51.04 54.22 30.40
C ILE A 50 -52.49 54.43 29.97
N GLY A 51 -53.43 53.67 30.53
CA GLY A 51 -54.87 53.80 30.26
C GLY A 51 -55.51 55.09 30.81
N SER A 52 -54.91 55.68 31.85
CA SER A 52 -55.38 56.93 32.50
C SER A 52 -54.76 58.20 31.89
N MET A 53 -53.76 58.07 31.03
CA MET A 53 -53.11 59.20 30.33
C MET A 53 -53.95 59.69 29.17
N SER A 54 -53.96 61.02 28.92
CA SER A 54 -54.51 61.61 27.69
C SER A 54 -53.73 61.12 26.45
N GLU A 55 -54.33 61.09 25.32
CA GLU A 55 -53.73 60.66 24.05
C GLU A 55 -52.43 61.42 23.68
N GLU A 56 -52.38 62.72 24.05
CA GLU A 56 -51.27 63.60 23.83
C GLU A 56 -50.08 63.29 24.77
N GLU A 57 -50.33 62.95 26.01
CA GLU A 57 -49.32 62.55 27.02
C GLU A 57 -48.75 61.20 26.69
N ARG A 58 -49.55 60.25 26.22
CA ARG A 58 -49.17 58.92 25.78
C ARG A 58 -48.28 58.98 24.56
N ASN A 59 -48.61 59.78 23.57
CA ASN A 59 -47.79 60.00 22.39
C ASN A 59 -46.45 60.66 22.70
N LYS A 60 -46.43 61.66 23.60
CA LYS A 60 -45.15 62.28 24.09
C LYS A 60 -44.29 61.27 24.86
N MET A 61 -44.87 60.39 25.62
CA MET A 61 -44.16 59.34 26.33
C MET A 61 -43.58 58.31 25.38
N PHE A 62 -44.36 57.83 24.43
CA PHE A 62 -43.87 56.93 23.38
C PHE A 62 -42.77 57.53 22.52
N GLU A 63 -42.90 58.84 22.15
CA GLU A 63 -41.87 59.55 21.39
C GLU A 63 -40.59 59.75 22.22
N SER A 64 -40.69 59.99 23.54
CA SER A 64 -39.54 60.07 24.43
C SER A 64 -38.85 58.74 24.63
N VAL A 65 -39.60 57.63 24.76
CA VAL A 65 -39.09 56.25 24.86
C VAL A 65 -38.44 55.82 23.55
N ASP A 66 -39.06 56.08 22.40
CA ASP A 66 -38.47 55.80 21.11
C ASP A 66 -37.19 56.56 20.86
N LYS A 67 -37.14 57.83 21.28
CA LYS A 67 -35.92 58.64 21.24
C LYS A 67 -34.79 58.12 22.17
N GLN A 68 -35.17 57.66 23.38
CA GLN A 68 -34.20 57.03 24.33
C GLN A 68 -33.71 55.69 23.84
N VAL A 69 -34.60 54.84 23.29
CA VAL A 69 -34.24 53.53 22.71
C VAL A 69 -33.35 53.72 21.49
N LYS A 70 -33.67 54.69 20.61
CA LYS A 70 -32.79 55.04 19.49
C LYS A 70 -31.42 55.55 19.95
N THR A 71 -31.38 56.42 20.95
CA THR A 71 -30.13 56.98 21.47
C THR A 71 -29.30 55.92 22.22
N MET A 72 -29.94 55.03 22.96
CA MET A 72 -29.28 53.85 23.59
C MET A 72 -28.84 52.85 22.53
N GLY A 73 -29.65 52.57 21.53
CA GLY A 73 -29.27 51.71 20.43
C GLY A 73 -28.09 52.21 19.63
N GLU A 74 -28.08 53.54 19.33
CA GLU A 74 -26.93 54.19 18.66
C GLU A 74 -25.69 54.21 19.56
N SER A 75 -25.81 54.52 20.86
CA SER A 75 -24.67 54.48 21.77
C SER A 75 -24.12 53.07 22.00
N THR A 76 -25.01 52.09 22.10
CA THR A 76 -24.61 50.65 22.24
C THR A 76 -24.01 50.15 20.94
N MET A 77 -24.53 50.54 19.78
CA MET A 77 -23.90 50.23 18.48
C MET A 77 -22.55 50.96 18.32
N LYS A 78 -22.40 52.17 18.80
CA LYS A 78 -21.11 52.91 18.76
C LYS A 78 -20.08 52.27 19.67
N ILE A 79 -20.47 51.82 20.85
CA ILE A 79 -19.60 51.07 21.78
C ILE A 79 -19.25 49.69 21.22
N ALA A 80 -20.24 48.99 20.68
CA ALA A 80 -20.03 47.69 20.03
C ALA A 80 -19.22 47.78 18.71
N ALA A 81 -19.39 48.88 17.97
CA ALA A 81 -18.60 49.18 16.77
C ALA A 81 -17.17 49.66 17.10
N GLY A 82 -16.84 49.94 18.37
CA GLY A 82 -15.50 50.36 18.80
C GLY A 82 -15.10 51.72 18.29
N GLU A 83 -16.06 52.67 18.18
CA GLU A 83 -15.80 54.05 17.75
C GLU A 83 -14.88 54.84 18.71
N GLY A 84 -14.52 54.29 19.87
CA GLY A 84 -13.51 54.82 20.78
C GLY A 84 -12.08 54.30 20.51
N VAL A 85 -11.91 53.29 19.68
CA VAL A 85 -10.60 52.77 19.28
C VAL A 85 -10.34 53.23 17.85
N LYS A 86 -9.27 54.02 17.63
CA LYS A 86 -8.92 54.47 16.27
C LYS A 86 -8.94 53.30 15.31
N ALA A 87 -9.65 53.42 14.20
CA ALA A 87 -9.80 52.39 13.15
C ALA A 87 -8.43 51.82 12.70
N GLU A 88 -7.39 52.64 12.80
CA GLU A 88 -6.00 52.28 12.52
C GLU A 88 -5.44 51.19 13.46
N TYR A 89 -5.77 51.19 14.76
CA TYR A 89 -5.34 50.17 15.72
C TYR A 89 -6.09 48.84 15.48
N LYS A 90 -7.34 48.89 15.11
CA LYS A 90 -8.15 47.70 14.77
C LYS A 90 -7.61 47.03 13.52
N ASN A 91 -7.28 47.81 12.48
CA ASN A 91 -6.73 47.28 11.24
C ASN A 91 -5.31 46.72 11.44
N GLN A 92 -4.45 47.36 12.24
CA GLN A 92 -3.12 46.85 12.58
C GLN A 92 -3.19 45.56 13.39
N TYR A 93 -4.11 45.43 14.34
CA TYR A 93 -4.32 44.23 15.13
C TYR A 93 -4.81 43.07 14.26
N ILE A 94 -5.80 43.32 13.39
CA ILE A 94 -6.33 42.32 12.45
C ILE A 94 -5.23 41.87 11.49
N ALA A 95 -4.48 42.80 10.90
CA ALA A 95 -3.37 42.48 10.00
C ALA A 95 -2.29 41.66 10.70
N HIS A 96 -1.90 42.01 11.93
CA HIS A 96 -0.90 41.28 12.71
C HIS A 96 -1.39 39.83 13.02
N LYS A 97 -2.64 39.65 13.44
CA LYS A 97 -3.24 38.34 13.67
C LYS A 97 -3.36 37.54 12.38
N GLY A 98 -3.75 38.19 11.28
CA GLY A 98 -3.80 37.57 9.95
C GLY A 98 -2.42 37.05 9.50
N ILE A 99 -1.36 37.86 9.67
CA ILE A 99 0.01 37.45 9.36
C ILE A 99 0.46 36.29 10.26
N GLN A 100 0.12 36.28 11.56
CA GLN A 100 0.42 35.18 12.47
C GLN A 100 -0.29 33.88 12.02
N MET A 101 -1.57 33.97 11.66
CA MET A 101 -2.32 32.83 11.13
C MET A 101 -1.72 32.30 9.83
N LEU A 102 -1.34 33.19 8.91
CA LEU A 102 -0.69 32.83 7.65
C LEU A 102 0.67 32.15 7.88
N ALA A 103 1.47 32.66 8.80
CA ALA A 103 2.76 32.06 9.17
C ALA A 103 2.60 30.65 9.74
N ILE A 104 1.62 30.46 10.66
CA ILE A 104 1.31 29.13 11.22
C ILE A 104 0.80 28.18 10.13
N ALA A 105 -0.08 28.65 9.26
CA ALA A 105 -0.58 27.86 8.13
C ALA A 105 0.58 27.45 7.19
N LEU A 106 1.49 28.37 6.87
CA LEU A 106 2.67 28.08 6.06
C LEU A 106 3.57 27.03 6.71
N LEU A 107 3.83 27.15 8.02
CA LEU A 107 4.56 26.13 8.78
C LEU A 107 3.87 24.76 8.72
N GLY A 108 2.55 24.74 8.83
CA GLY A 108 1.74 23.52 8.68
C GLY A 108 1.86 22.88 7.30
N VAL A 109 1.86 23.71 6.24
CA VAL A 109 2.08 23.24 4.86
C VAL A 109 3.48 22.65 4.71
N VAL A 110 4.52 23.36 5.17
CA VAL A 110 5.91 22.87 5.12
C VAL A 110 6.04 21.54 5.87
N ALA A 111 5.50 21.46 7.10
CA ALA A 111 5.51 20.21 7.88
C ALA A 111 4.79 19.06 7.15
N SER A 112 3.64 19.33 6.53
CA SER A 112 2.90 18.34 5.76
C SER A 112 3.67 17.83 4.53
N ILE A 113 4.37 18.74 3.84
CA ILE A 113 5.26 18.40 2.71
C ILE A 113 6.41 17.52 3.20
N CYS A 114 7.06 17.89 4.31
CA CYS A 114 8.14 17.10 4.90
C CYS A 114 7.68 15.70 5.29
N VAL A 115 6.52 15.57 5.94
CA VAL A 115 5.94 14.26 6.30
C VAL A 115 5.65 13.44 5.04
N ALA A 116 5.03 14.03 4.01
CA ALA A 116 4.74 13.35 2.76
C ALA A 116 6.02 12.88 2.04
N PHE A 117 7.04 13.74 2.00
CA PHE A 117 8.35 13.44 1.41
C PHE A 117 9.06 12.30 2.14
N LEU A 118 9.14 12.38 3.47
CA LEU A 118 9.78 11.36 4.30
C LEU A 118 9.04 10.02 4.23
N ALA A 119 7.70 10.03 4.28
CA ALA A 119 6.88 8.83 4.15
C ALA A 119 7.08 8.16 2.78
N SER A 120 7.09 8.93 1.70
CA SER A 120 7.31 8.41 0.35
C SER A 120 8.73 7.85 0.19
N ARG A 121 9.74 8.55 0.71
CA ARG A 121 11.13 8.09 0.69
C ARG A 121 11.31 6.80 1.49
N LEU A 122 10.71 6.72 2.69
CA LEU A 122 10.73 5.51 3.51
C LEU A 122 10.05 4.34 2.79
N GLY A 123 8.85 4.55 2.24
CA GLY A 123 8.13 3.53 1.49
C GLY A 123 8.90 3.02 0.28
N ALA A 124 9.53 3.92 -0.48
CA ALA A 124 10.36 3.55 -1.63
C ALA A 124 11.63 2.79 -1.21
N ALA A 125 12.29 3.20 -0.12
CA ALA A 125 13.47 2.51 0.41
C ALA A 125 13.13 1.10 0.89
N VAL A 126 12.07 0.94 1.68
CA VAL A 126 11.60 -0.38 2.15
C VAL A 126 11.24 -1.29 0.96
N ALA A 127 10.54 -0.76 -0.05
CA ALA A 127 10.18 -1.54 -1.22
C ALA A 127 11.41 -1.97 -2.04
N ARG A 128 12.42 -1.09 -2.19
CA ARG A 128 13.70 -1.42 -2.83
C ARG A 128 14.39 -2.56 -2.08
N ASP A 129 14.52 -2.44 -0.77
CA ASP A 129 15.25 -3.38 0.06
C ASP A 129 14.53 -4.74 0.11
N LEU A 130 13.18 -4.73 0.19
CA LEU A 130 12.38 -5.96 0.10
C LEU A 130 12.54 -6.65 -1.26
N ARG A 131 12.50 -5.90 -2.38
CA ARG A 131 12.70 -6.48 -3.71
C ARG A 131 14.06 -7.15 -3.82
N LEU A 132 15.10 -6.46 -3.36
CA LEU A 132 16.46 -7.00 -3.38
C LEU A 132 16.58 -8.25 -2.48
N ALA A 133 16.00 -8.20 -1.28
CA ALA A 133 16.03 -9.34 -0.35
C ALA A 133 15.27 -10.55 -0.92
N VAL A 134 14.06 -10.34 -1.47
CA VAL A 134 13.28 -11.41 -2.11
C VAL A 134 14.02 -11.97 -3.32
N PHE A 135 14.59 -11.12 -4.17
CA PHE A 135 15.35 -11.56 -5.34
C PHE A 135 16.55 -12.44 -4.92
N LYS A 136 17.39 -11.96 -3.99
CA LYS A 136 18.52 -12.74 -3.48
C LYS A 136 18.08 -14.06 -2.84
N LYS A 137 16.94 -14.05 -2.14
CA LYS A 137 16.43 -15.27 -1.50
C LYS A 137 15.95 -16.28 -2.55
N VAL A 138 15.23 -15.82 -3.58
CA VAL A 138 14.78 -16.65 -4.70
C VAL A 138 15.95 -17.22 -5.48
N GLU A 139 17.00 -16.43 -5.73
CA GLU A 139 18.24 -16.92 -6.36
C GLU A 139 18.95 -18.02 -5.53
N SER A 140 18.77 -18.03 -4.21
CA SER A 140 19.32 -19.05 -3.34
C SER A 140 18.49 -20.33 -3.26
N PHE A 141 17.29 -20.37 -3.85
CA PHE A 141 16.40 -21.53 -3.81
C PHE A 141 16.92 -22.70 -4.63
N SER A 142 16.69 -23.90 -4.14
CA SER A 142 16.80 -25.12 -4.93
C SER A 142 15.52 -25.36 -5.74
N ASN A 143 15.55 -26.37 -6.60
CA ASN A 143 14.35 -26.76 -7.38
C ASN A 143 13.16 -27.13 -6.48
N THR A 144 13.41 -27.60 -5.28
CA THR A 144 12.39 -27.94 -4.28
C THR A 144 11.55 -26.71 -3.90
N GLU A 145 12.18 -25.61 -3.56
CA GLU A 145 11.50 -24.37 -3.19
C GLU A 145 10.83 -23.73 -4.40
N PHE A 146 11.48 -23.74 -5.57
CA PHE A 146 10.87 -23.27 -6.82
C PHE A 146 9.55 -23.99 -7.15
N ASN A 147 9.53 -25.31 -6.98
CA ASN A 147 8.31 -26.10 -7.21
C ASN A 147 7.21 -25.82 -6.19
N LYS A 148 7.60 -25.50 -4.93
CA LYS A 148 6.63 -25.12 -3.88
C LYS A 148 5.90 -23.82 -4.20
N PHE A 149 6.60 -22.80 -4.72
CA PHE A 149 6.04 -21.46 -4.89
C PHE A 149 5.44 -21.17 -6.27
N SER A 150 5.75 -21.86 -7.30
CA SER A 150 5.52 -21.55 -8.71
C SER A 150 6.12 -20.19 -9.16
N THR A 151 6.58 -20.10 -10.40
CA THR A 151 7.19 -18.87 -10.97
C THR A 151 6.23 -17.68 -10.96
N ALA A 152 4.97 -17.90 -11.32
CA ALA A 152 3.95 -16.83 -11.34
C ALA A 152 3.71 -16.24 -9.95
N SER A 153 3.69 -17.09 -8.91
CA SER A 153 3.56 -16.65 -7.52
C SER A 153 4.77 -15.83 -7.06
N LEU A 154 6.00 -16.27 -7.38
CA LEU A 154 7.23 -15.55 -7.03
C LEU A 154 7.29 -14.18 -7.71
N ILE A 155 6.89 -14.07 -8.98
CA ILE A 155 6.80 -12.79 -9.70
C ILE A 155 5.82 -11.85 -8.97
N THR A 156 4.62 -12.34 -8.63
CA THR A 156 3.61 -11.53 -7.93
C THR A 156 4.10 -11.05 -6.57
N ARG A 157 4.77 -11.92 -5.80
CA ARG A 157 5.34 -11.60 -4.49
C ARG A 157 6.49 -10.60 -4.58
N SER A 158 7.29 -10.67 -5.64
CA SER A 158 8.41 -9.74 -5.89
C SER A 158 7.98 -8.37 -6.42
N THR A 159 6.78 -8.27 -6.99
CA THR A 159 6.28 -7.05 -7.64
C THR A 159 5.05 -6.48 -6.92
N ASN A 160 3.88 -7.02 -7.17
CA ASN A 160 2.60 -6.47 -6.72
C ASN A 160 2.44 -6.46 -5.20
N ASP A 161 2.85 -7.54 -4.50
CA ASP A 161 2.73 -7.62 -3.05
C ASP A 161 3.62 -6.56 -2.38
N ILE A 162 4.85 -6.34 -2.88
CA ILE A 162 5.73 -5.28 -2.37
C ILE A 162 5.18 -3.89 -2.67
N VAL A 163 4.56 -3.66 -3.83
CA VAL A 163 3.91 -2.38 -4.15
C VAL A 163 2.74 -2.12 -3.18
N GLN A 164 1.95 -3.13 -2.83
CA GLN A 164 0.89 -3.00 -1.83
C GLN A 164 1.44 -2.65 -0.44
N ILE A 165 2.51 -3.32 0.00
CA ILE A 165 3.20 -3.01 1.26
C ILE A 165 3.69 -1.56 1.24
N GLN A 166 4.34 -1.13 0.15
CA GLN A 166 4.84 0.24 -0.02
C GLN A 166 3.72 1.27 0.10
N MET A 167 2.63 1.09 -0.65
CA MET A 167 1.51 2.05 -0.64
C MET A 167 0.89 2.18 0.76
N VAL A 168 0.63 1.05 1.39
CA VAL A 168 0.01 1.06 2.72
C VAL A 168 0.96 1.63 3.78
N LEU A 169 2.26 1.34 3.70
CA LEU A 169 3.27 1.92 4.59
C LEU A 169 3.30 3.45 4.50
N VAL A 170 3.31 4.01 3.28
CA VAL A 170 3.28 5.47 3.07
C VAL A 170 2.01 6.09 3.67
N ILE A 171 0.85 5.46 3.44
CA ILE A 171 -0.43 5.94 3.96
C ILE A 171 -0.47 5.85 5.50
N ILE A 172 -0.04 4.73 6.07
CA ILE A 172 -0.02 4.53 7.53
C ILE A 172 0.89 5.56 8.19
N VAL A 173 2.13 5.72 7.72
CA VAL A 173 3.07 6.69 8.30
C VAL A 173 2.49 8.10 8.27
N ARG A 174 1.91 8.52 7.14
CA ARG A 174 1.26 9.83 7.00
C ARG A 174 0.06 9.98 7.93
N MET A 175 -0.83 8.99 7.97
CA MET A 175 -2.05 9.04 8.78
C MET A 175 -1.76 8.90 10.28
N CYS A 176 -0.82 8.04 10.68
CA CYS A 176 -0.41 7.89 12.08
C CYS A 176 0.24 9.17 12.64
N MET A 177 0.82 10.01 11.80
CA MET A 177 1.32 11.33 12.23
C MET A 177 0.20 12.36 12.30
N LEU A 178 -0.64 12.45 11.28
CA LEU A 178 -1.65 13.52 11.17
C LEU A 178 -2.88 13.28 12.04
N ALA A 179 -3.41 12.05 12.10
CA ALA A 179 -4.67 11.80 12.78
C ALA A 179 -4.59 12.01 14.31
N PRO A 180 -3.58 11.51 15.05
CA PRO A 180 -3.47 11.78 16.47
C PRO A 180 -3.24 13.27 16.78
N ILE A 181 -2.38 13.95 16.01
CA ILE A 181 -2.08 15.37 16.22
C ILE A 181 -3.35 16.20 16.04
N ASN A 182 -4.07 16.00 14.94
CA ASN A 182 -5.31 16.70 14.65
C ASN A 182 -6.45 16.32 15.61
N GLY A 183 -6.61 15.02 15.91
CA GLY A 183 -7.65 14.53 16.80
C GLY A 183 -7.46 14.99 18.24
N ILE A 184 -6.30 14.70 18.84
CA ILE A 184 -5.98 15.08 20.23
C ILE A 184 -5.88 16.59 20.37
N GLY A 185 -5.18 17.26 19.42
CA GLY A 185 -5.05 18.71 19.40
C GLY A 185 -6.41 19.41 19.26
N GLY A 186 -7.28 18.89 18.40
CA GLY A 186 -8.65 19.37 18.23
C GLY A 186 -9.48 19.21 19.51
N ILE A 187 -9.44 18.03 20.15
CA ILE A 187 -10.14 17.76 21.42
C ILE A 187 -9.64 18.71 22.52
N MET A 188 -8.31 18.83 22.70
CA MET A 188 -7.74 19.72 23.72
C MET A 188 -8.18 21.18 23.51
N LYS A 189 -8.20 21.66 22.26
CA LYS A 189 -8.66 23.02 21.94
C LYS A 189 -10.16 23.19 22.14
N ALA A 190 -10.97 22.21 21.76
CA ALA A 190 -12.41 22.23 21.96
C ALA A 190 -12.78 22.26 23.47
N VAL A 191 -12.15 21.39 24.27
CA VAL A 191 -12.35 21.34 25.73
C VAL A 191 -11.93 22.65 26.40
N LYS A 192 -10.80 23.22 25.98
CA LYS A 192 -10.27 24.47 26.56
C LYS A 192 -11.15 25.69 26.21
N ASN A 193 -11.63 25.77 24.96
CA ASN A 193 -12.35 26.96 24.50
C ASN A 193 -13.85 26.93 24.85
N SER A 194 -14.48 25.73 24.84
CA SER A 194 -15.91 25.59 25.06
C SER A 194 -16.26 24.28 25.75
N PRO A 195 -15.96 24.14 27.07
CA PRO A 195 -16.20 22.91 27.82
C PRO A 195 -17.68 22.48 27.78
N SER A 196 -18.61 23.45 27.81
CA SER A 196 -20.07 23.23 27.81
C SER A 196 -20.57 22.56 26.52
N MET A 197 -19.83 22.66 25.40
CA MET A 197 -20.22 22.14 24.10
C MET A 197 -19.47 20.83 23.74
N THR A 198 -18.44 20.46 24.49
CA THR A 198 -17.54 19.33 24.16
C THR A 198 -18.26 17.98 24.10
N TRP A 199 -19.35 17.78 24.86
CA TRP A 199 -20.16 16.56 24.83
C TRP A 199 -20.71 16.23 23.42
N MET A 200 -20.98 17.27 22.57
CA MET A 200 -21.47 17.06 21.20
C MET A 200 -20.43 16.32 20.34
N ILE A 201 -19.14 16.63 20.51
CA ILE A 201 -18.07 15.96 19.81
C ILE A 201 -18.05 14.48 20.18
N PHE A 202 -18.12 14.16 21.48
CA PHE A 202 -18.16 12.77 21.94
C PHE A 202 -19.38 12.03 21.42
N LEU A 203 -20.55 12.67 21.41
CA LEU A 203 -21.77 12.09 20.85
C LEU A 203 -21.58 11.71 19.37
N VAL A 204 -21.08 12.65 18.57
CA VAL A 204 -20.88 12.42 17.13
C VAL A 204 -19.82 11.36 16.87
N VAL A 205 -18.73 11.35 17.63
CA VAL A 205 -17.69 10.31 17.55
C VAL A 205 -18.30 8.92 17.84
N ILE A 206 -19.12 8.79 18.87
CA ILE A 206 -19.82 7.53 19.20
C ILE A 206 -20.75 7.12 18.04
N ILE A 207 -21.51 8.05 17.46
CA ILE A 207 -22.39 7.78 16.31
C ILE A 207 -21.57 7.30 15.12
N ILE A 208 -20.45 7.96 14.80
CA ILE A 208 -19.56 7.57 13.71
C ILE A 208 -19.03 6.15 13.91
N PHE A 209 -18.52 5.83 15.11
CA PHE A 209 -18.06 4.48 15.40
C PHE A 209 -19.18 3.45 15.33
N GLY A 210 -20.39 3.81 15.77
CA GLY A 210 -21.56 2.96 15.64
C GLY A 210 -21.91 2.67 14.18
N VAL A 211 -21.95 3.69 13.32
CA VAL A 211 -22.23 3.54 11.88
C VAL A 211 -21.14 2.73 11.19
N LEU A 212 -19.86 3.02 11.49
CA LEU A 212 -18.73 2.24 10.95
C LEU A 212 -18.82 0.79 11.40
N GLY A 213 -19.05 0.54 12.70
CA GLY A 213 -19.18 -0.80 13.26
C GLY A 213 -20.27 -1.62 12.58
N VAL A 214 -21.46 -1.04 12.40
CA VAL A 214 -22.58 -1.67 11.69
C VAL A 214 -22.22 -1.95 10.24
N THR A 215 -21.67 -0.95 9.53
CA THR A 215 -21.27 -1.10 8.12
C THR A 215 -20.25 -2.22 7.94
N PHE A 216 -19.22 -2.25 8.79
CA PHE A 216 -18.19 -3.29 8.71
C PHE A 216 -18.74 -4.66 9.08
N SER A 217 -19.61 -4.76 10.09
CA SER A 217 -20.24 -6.04 10.47
C SER A 217 -21.07 -6.64 9.33
N ILE A 218 -21.70 -5.80 8.51
CA ILE A 218 -22.47 -6.24 7.34
C ILE A 218 -21.55 -6.56 6.14
N ALA A 219 -20.53 -5.74 5.89
CA ALA A 219 -19.70 -5.85 4.70
C ALA A 219 -18.61 -6.94 4.79
N MET A 220 -17.97 -7.10 5.97
CA MET A 220 -16.83 -8.03 6.13
C MET A 220 -17.15 -9.49 5.80
N PRO A 221 -18.29 -10.08 6.22
CA PRO A 221 -18.64 -11.44 5.82
C PRO A 221 -18.82 -11.59 4.30
N LYS A 222 -19.36 -10.55 3.67
CA LYS A 222 -19.60 -10.53 2.22
C LYS A 222 -18.31 -10.42 1.41
N PHE A 223 -17.28 -9.72 1.91
CA PHE A 223 -15.97 -9.70 1.26
C PHE A 223 -15.34 -11.10 1.15
N LYS A 224 -15.51 -11.94 2.17
CA LYS A 224 -15.06 -13.34 2.12
C LYS A 224 -15.79 -14.13 1.04
N ILE A 225 -17.11 -13.93 0.92
CA ILE A 225 -17.93 -14.56 -0.12
C ILE A 225 -17.52 -14.08 -1.51
N ILE A 226 -17.28 -12.78 -1.68
CA ILE A 226 -16.79 -12.19 -2.94
C ILE A 226 -15.51 -12.91 -3.39
N GLN A 227 -14.57 -13.13 -2.47
CA GLN A 227 -13.32 -13.82 -2.83
C GLN A 227 -13.57 -15.23 -3.35
N GLN A 228 -14.44 -16.01 -2.69
CA GLN A 228 -14.82 -17.34 -3.16
C GLN A 228 -15.51 -17.32 -4.53
N LEU A 229 -16.35 -16.30 -4.79
CA LEU A 229 -17.01 -16.13 -6.08
C LEU A 229 -16.04 -15.72 -7.19
N ILE A 230 -15.04 -14.89 -6.87
CA ILE A 230 -13.94 -14.57 -7.80
C ILE A 230 -13.15 -15.82 -8.16
N ASP A 231 -12.82 -16.65 -7.17
CA ASP A 231 -12.08 -17.90 -7.42
C ASP A 231 -12.89 -18.85 -8.31
N LYS A 232 -14.21 -18.96 -8.07
CA LYS A 232 -15.14 -19.74 -8.90
C LYS A 232 -15.23 -19.20 -10.34
N LEU A 233 -15.32 -17.89 -10.50
CA LEU A 233 -15.32 -17.22 -11.81
C LEU A 233 -14.00 -17.46 -12.57
N ASN A 234 -12.87 -17.31 -11.87
CA ASN A 234 -11.54 -17.54 -12.43
C ASN A 234 -11.35 -19.01 -12.85
N LEU A 235 -11.90 -19.97 -12.09
CA LEU A 235 -11.87 -21.38 -12.46
C LEU A 235 -12.63 -21.60 -13.77
N ALA A 236 -13.87 -21.11 -13.86
CA ALA A 236 -14.68 -21.22 -15.08
C ALA A 236 -13.98 -20.56 -16.29
N MET A 237 -13.38 -19.37 -16.09
CA MET A 237 -12.63 -18.69 -17.14
C MET A 237 -11.39 -19.47 -17.58
N ARG A 238 -10.64 -20.04 -16.64
CA ARG A 238 -9.46 -20.87 -16.94
C ARG A 238 -9.83 -22.13 -17.71
N GLU A 239 -10.88 -22.83 -17.28
CA GLU A 239 -11.39 -24.01 -17.99
C GLU A 239 -11.80 -23.67 -19.41
N ASN A 240 -12.54 -22.57 -19.61
CA ASN A 240 -12.96 -22.13 -20.94
C ASN A 240 -11.78 -21.75 -21.83
N LEU A 241 -10.81 -20.98 -21.33
CA LEU A 241 -9.65 -20.55 -22.11
C LEU A 241 -8.71 -21.73 -22.46
N SER A 242 -8.47 -22.62 -21.49
CA SER A 242 -7.62 -23.80 -21.73
C SER A 242 -8.29 -24.84 -22.62
N GLY A 243 -9.62 -24.96 -22.50
CA GLY A 243 -10.42 -25.92 -23.25
C GLY A 243 -11.09 -25.36 -24.51
N ILE A 244 -10.77 -24.16 -24.96
CA ILE A 244 -11.50 -23.44 -26.03
C ILE A 244 -11.60 -24.26 -27.34
N LEU A 245 -10.56 -24.98 -27.70
CA LEU A 245 -10.56 -25.83 -28.89
C LEU A 245 -11.51 -27.04 -28.73
N VAL A 246 -11.58 -27.61 -27.52
CA VAL A 246 -12.48 -28.70 -27.20
C VAL A 246 -13.93 -28.22 -27.20
N ILE A 247 -14.20 -27.07 -26.56
CA ILE A 247 -15.55 -26.47 -26.52
C ILE A 247 -16.05 -26.25 -27.94
N ARG A 248 -15.23 -25.68 -28.82
CA ARG A 248 -15.56 -25.43 -30.23
C ARG A 248 -15.72 -26.71 -31.04
N ALA A 249 -14.85 -27.69 -30.79
CA ALA A 249 -14.93 -28.98 -31.52
C ALA A 249 -16.23 -29.75 -31.20
N PHE A 250 -16.78 -29.57 -30.01
CA PHE A 250 -18.02 -30.23 -29.57
C PHE A 250 -19.27 -29.33 -29.66
N GLY A 251 -19.13 -28.05 -30.09
CA GLY A 251 -20.24 -27.11 -30.21
C GLY A 251 -20.92 -26.77 -28.87
N ASN A 252 -20.16 -26.76 -27.77
CA ASN A 252 -20.71 -26.63 -26.41
C ASN A 252 -20.51 -25.20 -25.82
N GLU A 253 -20.47 -24.20 -26.68
CA GLU A 253 -20.24 -22.80 -26.31
C GLU A 253 -21.36 -22.28 -25.41
N GLU A 254 -22.62 -22.60 -25.75
CA GLU A 254 -23.79 -22.10 -25.01
C GLU A 254 -23.80 -22.58 -23.54
N GLU A 255 -23.44 -23.84 -23.29
CA GLU A 255 -23.36 -24.35 -21.93
C GLU A 255 -22.20 -23.77 -21.14
N SER A 256 -21.05 -23.54 -21.81
CA SER A 256 -19.89 -22.85 -21.22
C SER A 256 -20.23 -21.41 -20.85
N GLU A 257 -20.95 -20.70 -21.73
CA GLU A 257 -21.42 -19.33 -21.48
C GLU A 257 -22.41 -19.28 -20.31
N LYS A 258 -23.37 -20.21 -20.23
CA LYS A 258 -24.31 -20.29 -19.11
C LYS A 258 -23.60 -20.50 -17.77
N ARG A 259 -22.61 -21.37 -17.70
CA ARG A 259 -21.80 -21.61 -16.50
C ARG A 259 -21.06 -20.35 -16.07
N PHE A 260 -20.43 -19.67 -17.01
CA PHE A 260 -19.71 -18.42 -16.75
C PHE A 260 -20.69 -17.34 -16.30
N ASP A 261 -21.81 -17.17 -17.01
CA ASP A 261 -22.82 -16.14 -16.70
C ASP A 261 -23.44 -16.34 -15.30
N GLN A 262 -23.69 -17.59 -14.89
CA GLN A 262 -24.17 -17.87 -13.53
C GLN A 262 -23.14 -17.45 -12.47
N ALA A 263 -21.86 -17.80 -12.64
CA ALA A 263 -20.80 -17.39 -11.72
C ALA A 263 -20.62 -15.86 -11.69
N ASN A 264 -20.76 -15.21 -12.86
CA ASN A 264 -20.67 -13.75 -12.99
C ASN A 264 -21.87 -13.05 -12.33
N LYS A 265 -23.08 -13.57 -12.47
CA LYS A 265 -24.30 -13.04 -11.81
C LYS A 265 -24.18 -13.12 -10.29
N ASP A 266 -23.74 -14.27 -9.75
CA ASP A 266 -23.57 -14.46 -8.32
C ASP A 266 -22.55 -13.46 -7.74
N LEU A 267 -21.42 -13.27 -8.43
CA LEU A 267 -20.40 -12.28 -8.07
C LEU A 267 -20.94 -10.85 -8.15
N THR A 268 -21.61 -10.52 -9.26
CA THR A 268 -22.17 -9.19 -9.50
C THR A 268 -23.20 -8.84 -8.43
N HIS A 269 -24.11 -9.74 -8.09
CA HIS A 269 -25.14 -9.53 -7.08
C HIS A 269 -24.53 -9.24 -5.70
N THR A 270 -23.52 -10.02 -5.31
CA THR A 270 -22.82 -9.85 -4.03
C THR A 270 -22.02 -8.54 -4.01
N ASN A 271 -21.32 -8.21 -5.10
CA ASN A 271 -20.59 -6.96 -5.25
C ASN A 271 -21.51 -5.74 -5.20
N LEU A 272 -22.66 -5.77 -5.88
CA LEU A 272 -23.66 -4.70 -5.84
C LEU A 272 -24.16 -4.45 -4.42
N PHE A 273 -24.43 -5.52 -3.66
CA PHE A 273 -24.84 -5.38 -2.26
C PHE A 273 -23.77 -4.66 -1.43
N VAL A 274 -22.52 -5.14 -1.50
CA VAL A 274 -21.41 -4.55 -0.75
C VAL A 274 -21.14 -3.11 -1.18
N ASN A 275 -21.14 -2.85 -2.49
CA ASN A 275 -20.94 -1.51 -3.01
C ASN A 275 -22.05 -0.54 -2.58
N ARG A 276 -23.32 -0.97 -2.58
CA ARG A 276 -24.44 -0.13 -2.08
C ARG A 276 -24.25 0.23 -0.60
N VAL A 277 -23.85 -0.75 0.23
CA VAL A 277 -23.56 -0.52 1.65
C VAL A 277 -22.36 0.44 1.81
N MET A 278 -21.28 0.26 1.04
CA MET A 278 -20.11 1.13 1.12
C MET A 278 -20.34 2.54 0.59
N VAL A 279 -21.07 2.69 -0.52
CA VAL A 279 -21.38 4.00 -1.11
C VAL A 279 -22.32 4.79 -0.21
N SER A 280 -23.25 4.13 0.49
CA SER A 280 -24.16 4.80 1.44
C SER A 280 -23.43 5.42 2.64
N LEU A 281 -22.23 4.97 2.96
CA LEU A 281 -21.41 5.54 4.05
C LEU A 281 -21.17 7.04 3.86
N MET A 282 -20.80 7.49 2.63
CA MET A 282 -20.50 8.91 2.39
C MET A 282 -21.69 9.84 2.64
N PRO A 283 -22.89 9.58 2.08
CA PRO A 283 -24.08 10.39 2.40
C PRO A 283 -24.43 10.36 3.89
N ILE A 284 -24.33 9.21 4.55
CA ILE A 284 -24.61 9.08 5.99
C ILE A 284 -23.61 9.93 6.80
N MET A 285 -22.32 9.87 6.46
CA MET A 285 -21.29 10.69 7.13
C MET A 285 -21.52 12.19 6.90
N MET A 286 -21.89 12.59 5.67
CA MET A 286 -22.27 13.98 5.38
C MET A 286 -23.47 14.41 6.20
N PHE A 287 -24.50 13.57 6.32
CA PHE A 287 -25.68 13.85 7.14
C PHE A 287 -25.31 14.02 8.62
N ILE A 288 -24.47 13.16 9.17
CA ILE A 288 -23.98 13.25 10.55
C ILE A 288 -23.21 14.56 10.76
N MET A 289 -22.31 14.92 9.82
CA MET A 289 -21.53 16.16 9.90
C MET A 289 -22.42 17.41 9.83
N GLN A 290 -23.39 17.44 8.93
CA GLN A 290 -24.34 18.55 8.84
C GLN A 290 -25.26 18.62 10.06
N GLY A 291 -25.72 17.49 10.55
CA GLY A 291 -26.46 17.39 11.82
C GLY A 291 -25.67 17.93 13.00
N MET A 292 -24.39 17.56 13.11
CA MET A 292 -23.46 18.11 14.11
C MET A 292 -23.33 19.64 13.96
N THR A 293 -23.17 20.14 12.73
CA THR A 293 -23.08 21.58 12.46
C THR A 293 -24.32 22.31 12.96
N LEU A 294 -25.53 21.78 12.68
CA LEU A 294 -26.78 22.35 13.15
C LEU A 294 -26.88 22.33 14.69
N LEU A 295 -26.50 21.23 15.33
CA LEU A 295 -26.47 21.14 16.80
C LEU A 295 -25.51 22.16 17.40
N ILE A 296 -24.30 22.30 16.85
CA ILE A 296 -23.33 23.28 17.34
C ILE A 296 -23.84 24.70 17.16
N ILE A 297 -24.47 25.03 16.02
CA ILE A 297 -25.05 26.35 15.81
C ILE A 297 -26.19 26.60 16.80
N TYR A 298 -27.12 25.65 16.98
CA TYR A 298 -28.27 25.82 17.88
C TYR A 298 -27.84 26.00 19.34
N PHE A 299 -27.01 25.10 19.86
CA PHE A 299 -26.55 25.21 21.25
C PHE A 299 -25.52 26.32 21.43
N GLY A 300 -24.65 26.54 20.42
CA GLY A 300 -23.68 27.62 20.43
C GLY A 300 -24.34 29.01 20.43
N ALA A 301 -25.39 29.21 19.63
CA ALA A 301 -26.14 30.46 19.66
C ALA A 301 -26.74 30.74 21.03
N LYS A 302 -27.30 29.72 21.71
CA LYS A 302 -27.78 29.86 23.09
C LYS A 302 -26.67 30.25 24.06
N GLN A 303 -25.47 29.66 23.92
CA GLN A 303 -24.34 29.99 24.78
C GLN A 303 -23.79 31.39 24.49
N VAL A 304 -23.87 31.85 23.25
CA VAL A 304 -23.52 33.22 22.86
C VAL A 304 -24.51 34.22 23.46
N ASP A 305 -25.81 33.92 23.37
CA ASP A 305 -26.89 34.75 23.91
C ASP A 305 -26.75 34.89 25.44
N LEU A 306 -26.40 33.82 26.14
CA LEU A 306 -26.09 33.80 27.56
C LEU A 306 -24.77 34.48 27.92
N GLY A 307 -23.99 34.95 26.96
CA GLY A 307 -22.69 35.58 27.17
C GLY A 307 -21.56 34.63 27.61
N ASN A 308 -21.79 33.30 27.57
CA ASN A 308 -20.82 32.31 28.02
C ASN A 308 -19.68 32.06 27.01
N ILE A 309 -19.92 32.29 25.72
CA ILE A 309 -18.92 32.15 24.66
C ILE A 309 -19.05 33.29 23.63
N ALA A 310 -17.96 33.66 22.98
CA ALA A 310 -17.98 34.59 21.88
C ALA A 310 -18.36 33.89 20.57
N ILE A 311 -18.92 34.64 19.59
CA ILE A 311 -19.24 34.11 18.26
C ILE A 311 -18.01 33.49 17.59
N GLY A 312 -16.83 34.10 17.74
CA GLY A 312 -15.56 33.55 17.23
C GLY A 312 -15.18 32.21 17.84
N GLU A 313 -15.49 31.96 19.11
CA GLU A 313 -15.26 30.68 19.79
C GLU A 313 -16.19 29.59 19.27
N MET A 314 -17.46 29.91 19.01
CA MET A 314 -18.41 29.00 18.36
C MET A 314 -17.93 28.59 16.96
N MET A 315 -17.47 29.58 16.15
CA MET A 315 -16.91 29.29 14.82
C MET A 315 -15.63 28.44 14.88
N ALA A 316 -14.77 28.69 15.86
CA ALA A 316 -13.58 27.87 16.10
C ALA A 316 -13.96 26.45 16.53
N PHE A 317 -14.97 26.28 17.37
CA PHE A 317 -15.46 24.98 17.81
C PHE A 317 -16.00 24.15 16.64
N LEU A 318 -16.72 24.77 15.69
CA LEU A 318 -17.14 24.12 14.44
C LEU A 318 -15.93 23.56 13.66
N GLN A 319 -14.86 24.34 13.52
CA GLN A 319 -13.64 23.87 12.84
C GLN A 319 -12.95 22.72 13.59
N TYR A 320 -12.84 22.81 14.91
CA TYR A 320 -12.26 21.72 15.72
C TYR A 320 -13.08 20.44 15.60
N ALA A 321 -14.40 20.55 15.65
CA ALA A 321 -15.30 19.41 15.49
C ALA A 321 -15.10 18.71 14.13
N MET A 322 -15.00 19.47 13.04
CA MET A 322 -14.72 18.91 11.72
C MET A 322 -13.36 18.22 11.64
N ILE A 323 -12.31 18.84 12.19
CA ILE A 323 -10.96 18.26 12.21
C ILE A 323 -10.93 16.95 13.01
N ILE A 324 -11.61 16.91 14.15
CA ILE A 324 -11.69 15.72 15.01
C ILE A 324 -12.39 14.58 14.25
N VAL A 325 -13.56 14.84 13.67
CA VAL A 325 -14.32 13.84 12.91
C VAL A 325 -13.49 13.30 11.73
N MET A 326 -12.82 14.19 10.97
CA MET A 326 -11.94 13.77 9.88
C MET A 326 -10.76 12.92 10.36
N SER A 327 -10.20 13.22 11.54
CA SER A 327 -9.13 12.43 12.15
C SER A 327 -9.58 11.00 12.48
N PHE A 328 -10.79 10.83 13.03
CA PHE A 328 -11.36 9.51 13.29
C PHE A 328 -11.66 8.73 12.00
N LEU A 329 -12.14 9.40 10.95
CA LEU A 329 -12.33 8.80 9.63
C LEU A 329 -11.01 8.32 9.02
N MET A 330 -9.92 9.08 9.18
CA MET A 330 -8.58 8.65 8.75
C MET A 330 -8.14 7.37 9.46
N VAL A 331 -8.34 7.27 10.78
CA VAL A 331 -8.03 6.04 11.54
C VAL A 331 -8.86 4.86 11.06
N ALA A 332 -10.17 5.07 10.80
CA ALA A 332 -11.04 4.03 10.27
C ALA A 332 -10.57 3.52 8.89
N MET A 333 -10.08 4.41 8.03
CA MET A 333 -9.55 4.03 6.71
C MET A 333 -8.30 3.14 6.83
N ILE A 334 -7.42 3.39 7.79
CA ILE A 334 -6.26 2.52 8.08
C ILE A 334 -6.74 1.11 8.42
N ALA A 335 -7.76 0.96 9.27
CA ALA A 335 -8.28 -0.34 9.68
C ALA A 335 -8.80 -1.17 8.49
N VAL A 336 -9.28 -0.54 7.42
CA VAL A 336 -9.71 -1.22 6.17
C VAL A 336 -8.53 -1.66 5.32
N MET A 337 -7.46 -0.86 5.27
CA MET A 337 -6.31 -1.13 4.40
C MET A 337 -5.31 -2.11 5.00
N LEU A 338 -5.18 -2.13 6.33
CA LEU A 338 -4.20 -2.94 7.05
C LEU A 338 -4.31 -4.45 6.76
N PRO A 339 -5.50 -5.09 6.74
CA PRO A 339 -5.60 -6.51 6.44
C PRO A 339 -5.05 -6.90 5.06
N ARG A 340 -5.25 -6.07 4.04
CA ARG A 340 -4.73 -6.33 2.68
C ARG A 340 -3.22 -6.31 2.65
N ALA A 341 -2.61 -5.30 3.29
CA ALA A 341 -1.16 -5.21 3.40
C ALA A 341 -0.58 -6.36 4.23
N SER A 342 -1.27 -6.79 5.28
CA SER A 342 -0.86 -7.93 6.11
C SER A 342 -0.78 -9.22 5.31
N VAL A 343 -1.75 -9.49 4.43
CA VAL A 343 -1.72 -10.66 3.54
C VAL A 343 -0.52 -10.58 2.59
N ALA A 344 -0.29 -9.44 1.95
CA ALA A 344 0.86 -9.25 1.06
C ALA A 344 2.19 -9.40 1.83
N ALA A 345 2.28 -8.82 3.04
CA ALA A 345 3.46 -8.93 3.89
C ALA A 345 3.74 -10.39 4.32
N ASN A 346 2.70 -11.15 4.68
CA ASN A 346 2.84 -12.56 5.04
C ASN A 346 3.33 -13.40 3.86
N ARG A 347 2.86 -13.13 2.63
CA ARG A 347 3.32 -13.83 1.43
C ARG A 347 4.78 -13.54 1.09
N VAL A 348 5.21 -12.29 1.26
CA VAL A 348 6.63 -11.89 1.10
C VAL A 348 7.48 -12.51 2.22
N ALA A 349 7.01 -12.47 3.46
CA ALA A 349 7.70 -13.08 4.61
C ALA A 349 7.85 -14.60 4.46
N GLU A 350 6.87 -15.29 3.88
CA GLU A 350 6.96 -16.72 3.60
C GLU A 350 8.16 -17.02 2.68
N VAL A 351 8.38 -16.23 1.62
CA VAL A 351 9.54 -16.38 0.74
C VAL A 351 10.85 -16.13 1.49
N LEU A 352 10.92 -15.03 2.25
CA LEU A 352 12.13 -14.63 2.97
C LEU A 352 12.52 -15.63 4.07
N ASN A 353 11.53 -16.24 4.72
CA ASN A 353 11.72 -17.20 5.81
C ASN A 353 11.92 -18.65 5.33
N THR A 354 11.69 -18.93 4.04
CA THR A 354 11.90 -20.28 3.50
C THR A 354 13.39 -20.53 3.37
N GLU A 355 13.91 -21.48 4.13
CA GLU A 355 15.30 -21.88 4.04
C GLU A 355 15.50 -22.82 2.84
N PRO A 356 16.54 -22.59 2.01
CA PRO A 356 16.91 -23.53 0.94
C PRO A 356 17.28 -24.88 1.53
N THR A 357 16.77 -25.95 0.92
CA THR A 357 17.10 -27.33 1.33
C THR A 357 18.53 -27.67 0.97
N ILE A 358 19.05 -27.13 -0.14
CA ILE A 358 20.43 -27.37 -0.58
C ILE A 358 21.25 -26.12 -0.28
N LYS A 359 22.33 -26.31 0.50
CA LYS A 359 23.29 -25.26 0.88
C LYS A 359 24.71 -25.75 0.63
N ASN A 360 25.63 -24.82 0.45
CA ASN A 360 27.03 -25.16 0.48
C ASN A 360 27.40 -25.76 1.84
N PRO A 361 28.28 -26.78 1.88
CA PRO A 361 28.75 -27.33 3.13
C PRO A 361 29.60 -26.29 3.89
N GLU A 362 29.64 -26.41 5.24
CA GLU A 362 30.50 -25.56 6.07
C GLU A 362 31.98 -25.83 5.83
N GLN A 363 32.33 -27.09 5.55
CA GLN A 363 33.67 -27.50 5.17
C GLN A 363 33.65 -27.99 3.73
N ILE A 364 34.34 -27.28 2.85
CA ILE A 364 34.43 -27.60 1.43
C ILE A 364 35.61 -28.54 1.24
N THR A 365 35.35 -29.70 0.60
CA THR A 365 36.38 -30.65 0.18
C THR A 365 36.78 -30.31 -1.25
N SER A 366 38.10 -30.37 -1.53
CA SER A 366 38.62 -30.17 -2.88
C SER A 366 38.42 -31.45 -3.72
N PHE A 367 38.18 -31.27 -5.01
CA PHE A 367 38.12 -32.38 -5.95
C PHE A 367 39.47 -33.12 -6.08
N ASP A 368 39.40 -34.39 -6.44
CA ASP A 368 40.56 -35.21 -6.74
C ASP A 368 40.93 -35.04 -8.23
N GLU A 369 41.97 -34.27 -8.50
CA GLU A 369 42.38 -33.95 -9.85
C GLU A 369 42.87 -35.17 -10.65
N ASP A 370 43.24 -36.28 -9.96
CA ASP A 370 43.60 -37.54 -10.62
C ASP A 370 42.37 -38.30 -11.16
N LYS A 371 41.14 -37.91 -10.71
CA LYS A 371 39.86 -38.48 -11.12
C LYS A 371 39.02 -37.57 -11.98
N LYS A 372 39.60 -36.59 -12.61
CA LYS A 372 38.94 -35.57 -13.40
C LYS A 372 37.98 -36.15 -14.43
N GLY A 373 36.72 -35.72 -14.40
CA GLY A 373 35.64 -36.16 -15.31
C GLY A 373 35.02 -37.52 -14.93
N LEU A 374 35.32 -38.07 -13.75
CA LEU A 374 34.75 -39.32 -13.26
C LEU A 374 33.44 -39.06 -12.51
N ILE A 375 32.37 -39.77 -12.86
CA ILE A 375 31.10 -39.75 -12.13
C ILE A 375 30.80 -41.15 -11.63
N GLU A 376 30.49 -41.27 -10.33
CA GLU A 376 30.13 -42.54 -9.71
C GLU A 376 28.78 -42.36 -8.94
N PHE A 377 27.84 -43.25 -9.18
CA PHE A 377 26.64 -43.42 -8.37
C PHE A 377 26.86 -44.68 -7.52
N LYS A 378 26.63 -44.57 -6.20
CA LYS A 378 26.82 -45.66 -5.24
C LYS A 378 25.55 -45.82 -4.42
N HIS A 379 24.79 -46.88 -4.69
CA HIS A 379 23.52 -47.23 -4.01
C HIS A 379 22.55 -46.06 -3.94
N VAL A 380 22.40 -45.29 -5.04
CA VAL A 380 21.62 -44.06 -5.06
C VAL A 380 20.15 -44.37 -5.16
N SER A 381 19.41 -43.92 -4.15
CA SER A 381 17.94 -43.82 -4.18
C SER A 381 17.49 -42.36 -4.08
N PHE A 382 16.45 -42.00 -4.81
CA PHE A 382 15.93 -40.65 -4.80
C PHE A 382 14.41 -40.61 -4.83
N LYS A 383 13.84 -39.79 -3.96
CA LYS A 383 12.43 -39.51 -3.83
C LYS A 383 12.18 -38.00 -3.84
N TYR A 384 11.25 -37.52 -4.68
CA TYR A 384 10.86 -36.11 -4.66
C TYR A 384 10.17 -35.74 -3.35
N PRO A 385 10.36 -34.52 -2.84
CA PRO A 385 9.66 -34.03 -1.66
C PRO A 385 8.14 -34.13 -1.82
N GLY A 386 7.47 -34.80 -0.88
CA GLY A 386 6.03 -35.02 -0.90
C GLY A 386 5.54 -36.17 -1.81
N ALA A 387 6.42 -36.90 -2.50
CA ALA A 387 6.04 -38.11 -3.20
C ALA A 387 5.86 -39.30 -2.23
N ASP A 388 5.06 -40.29 -2.57
CA ASP A 388 4.88 -41.50 -1.74
C ASP A 388 5.97 -42.54 -2.01
N GLU A 389 6.41 -42.66 -3.28
CA GLU A 389 7.36 -43.67 -3.72
C GLU A 389 8.65 -43.06 -4.29
N PRO A 390 9.82 -43.71 -4.19
CA PRO A 390 11.06 -43.29 -4.81
C PRO A 390 10.96 -43.41 -6.34
N VAL A 391 11.60 -42.45 -7.06
CA VAL A 391 11.71 -42.47 -8.53
C VAL A 391 12.97 -43.23 -8.96
N LEU A 392 14.00 -43.26 -8.15
CA LEU A 392 15.23 -44.02 -8.36
C LEU A 392 15.47 -44.88 -7.13
N THR A 393 15.83 -46.14 -7.33
CA THR A 393 16.06 -47.12 -6.27
C THR A 393 17.37 -47.88 -6.56
N ASP A 394 18.32 -47.80 -5.65
CA ASP A 394 19.56 -48.59 -5.64
C ASP A 394 20.31 -48.54 -6.98
N ILE A 395 20.59 -47.32 -7.46
CA ILE A 395 21.29 -47.07 -8.73
C ILE A 395 22.79 -47.11 -8.51
N ASP A 396 23.48 -48.00 -9.21
CA ASP A 396 24.97 -48.11 -9.22
C ASP A 396 25.46 -48.03 -10.66
N PHE A 397 26.35 -47.07 -10.96
CA PHE A 397 27.10 -47.03 -12.21
C PHE A 397 28.29 -46.11 -12.10
N THR A 398 29.21 -46.25 -13.06
CA THR A 398 30.40 -45.40 -13.21
C THR A 398 30.47 -44.88 -14.64
N ALA A 399 30.50 -43.56 -14.82
CA ALA A 399 30.81 -42.90 -16.09
C ALA A 399 32.25 -42.41 -16.05
N ARG A 400 33.05 -42.84 -17.03
CA ARG A 400 34.50 -42.54 -17.08
C ARG A 400 34.82 -41.39 -18.04
N PRO A 401 35.88 -40.63 -17.78
CA PRO A 401 36.32 -39.59 -18.69
C PRO A 401 36.60 -40.14 -20.11
N GLY A 402 36.27 -39.34 -21.12
CA GLY A 402 36.40 -39.70 -22.52
C GLY A 402 35.39 -40.73 -23.03
N GLN A 403 34.40 -41.12 -22.22
CA GLN A 403 33.33 -42.04 -22.60
C GLN A 403 31.96 -41.35 -22.62
N THR A 404 31.09 -41.83 -23.50
CA THR A 404 29.69 -41.45 -23.51
C THR A 404 28.85 -42.51 -22.79
N THR A 405 28.18 -42.13 -21.72
CA THR A 405 27.23 -42.99 -21.00
C THR A 405 25.79 -42.56 -21.38
N ALA A 406 25.01 -43.49 -21.93
CA ALA A 406 23.64 -43.21 -22.35
C ALA A 406 22.62 -43.93 -21.45
N PHE A 407 21.65 -43.20 -20.93
CA PHE A 407 20.53 -43.72 -20.17
C PHE A 407 19.28 -43.87 -21.09
N ILE A 408 18.87 -45.08 -21.31
CA ILE A 408 17.72 -45.42 -22.20
C ILE A 408 16.58 -45.98 -21.36
N GLY A 409 15.35 -45.56 -21.65
CA GLY A 409 14.15 -46.01 -20.96
C GLY A 409 12.89 -45.29 -21.42
N SER A 410 11.73 -45.78 -20.99
CA SER A 410 10.44 -45.15 -21.28
C SER A 410 10.29 -43.78 -20.66
N THR A 411 9.32 -42.98 -21.13
CA THR A 411 8.93 -41.74 -20.48
C THR A 411 8.51 -42.02 -19.04
N GLY A 412 9.02 -41.21 -18.09
CA GLY A 412 8.76 -41.40 -16.66
C GLY A 412 9.69 -42.40 -15.94
N SER A 413 10.68 -42.98 -16.61
CA SER A 413 11.64 -43.93 -15.99
C SER A 413 12.72 -43.29 -15.11
N GLY A 414 12.66 -41.96 -14.89
CA GLY A 414 13.60 -41.26 -14.01
C GLY A 414 14.89 -40.74 -14.67
N LYS A 415 15.04 -40.78 -16.03
CA LYS A 415 16.25 -40.32 -16.73
C LYS A 415 16.66 -38.88 -16.38
N SER A 416 15.75 -37.92 -16.53
CA SER A 416 16.00 -36.52 -16.17
C SER A 416 16.25 -36.36 -14.66
N THR A 417 15.59 -37.14 -13.84
CA THR A 417 15.82 -37.16 -12.37
C THR A 417 17.26 -37.57 -12.08
N LEU A 418 17.76 -38.64 -12.68
CA LEU A 418 19.09 -39.15 -12.47
C LEU A 418 20.16 -38.11 -12.83
N ILE A 419 20.09 -37.53 -14.02
CA ILE A 419 21.09 -36.54 -14.48
C ILE A 419 21.02 -35.23 -13.69
N ASN A 420 19.86 -34.86 -13.09
CA ASN A 420 19.71 -33.68 -12.25
C ASN A 420 20.36 -33.83 -10.86
N LEU A 421 20.71 -35.04 -10.44
CA LEU A 421 21.47 -35.29 -9.21
C LEU A 421 22.94 -34.91 -9.37
N ILE A 422 23.52 -35.03 -10.57
CA ILE A 422 24.93 -34.76 -10.84
C ILE A 422 25.29 -33.29 -10.56
N PRO A 423 24.60 -32.26 -11.09
CA PRO A 423 24.84 -30.85 -10.77
C PRO A 423 24.27 -30.43 -9.42
N ARG A 424 23.82 -31.40 -8.61
CA ARG A 424 23.18 -31.18 -7.30
C ARG A 424 21.99 -30.22 -7.37
N PHE A 425 21.05 -30.49 -8.31
CA PHE A 425 19.77 -29.79 -8.32
C PHE A 425 18.80 -30.35 -7.28
N TYR A 426 19.07 -31.59 -6.83
CA TYR A 426 18.47 -32.28 -5.70
C TYR A 426 19.55 -33.08 -4.99
N ASP A 427 19.41 -33.25 -3.67
CA ASP A 427 20.23 -34.19 -2.91
C ASP A 427 19.60 -35.59 -2.93
N VAL A 428 20.38 -36.62 -2.96
CA VAL A 428 19.95 -38.02 -2.91
C VAL A 428 19.26 -38.32 -1.57
N THR A 429 18.28 -39.24 -1.59
CA THR A 429 17.65 -39.73 -0.36
C THR A 429 18.51 -40.73 0.36
N GLU A 430 19.16 -41.63 -0.41
CA GLU A 430 20.11 -42.63 0.08
C GLU A 430 21.25 -42.76 -0.92
N GLY A 431 22.40 -43.24 -0.45
CA GLY A 431 23.58 -43.40 -1.28
C GLY A 431 24.40 -42.13 -1.49
N GLU A 432 25.26 -42.16 -2.48
CA GLU A 432 26.21 -41.08 -2.79
C GLU A 432 26.35 -40.88 -4.30
N VAL A 433 26.37 -39.60 -4.73
CA VAL A 433 26.79 -39.18 -6.08
C VAL A 433 28.14 -38.53 -5.97
N MET A 434 29.14 -39.12 -6.59
CA MET A 434 30.49 -38.61 -6.59
C MET A 434 30.86 -38.02 -7.95
N VAL A 435 31.48 -36.86 -7.94
CA VAL A 435 32.11 -36.22 -9.09
C VAL A 435 33.59 -36.01 -8.74
N ASP A 436 34.49 -36.43 -9.62
CA ASP A 436 35.91 -36.32 -9.44
C ASP A 436 36.38 -36.90 -8.08
N GLY A 437 35.77 -38.02 -7.68
CA GLY A 437 36.11 -38.76 -6.47
C GLY A 437 35.58 -38.17 -5.17
N VAL A 438 34.76 -37.11 -5.21
CA VAL A 438 34.18 -36.46 -4.02
C VAL A 438 32.67 -36.42 -4.12
N ASP A 439 31.96 -36.66 -3.01
CA ASP A 439 30.51 -36.54 -2.95
C ASP A 439 30.07 -35.08 -3.22
N VAL A 440 29.13 -34.92 -4.12
CA VAL A 440 28.60 -33.59 -4.53
C VAL A 440 28.07 -32.76 -3.35
N ARG A 441 27.74 -33.39 -2.22
CA ARG A 441 27.28 -32.70 -1.00
C ARG A 441 28.40 -32.05 -0.21
N HIS A 442 29.65 -32.44 -0.43
CA HIS A 442 30.81 -31.96 0.31
C HIS A 442 31.67 -30.93 -0.46
N VAL A 443 31.25 -30.57 -1.67
CA VAL A 443 31.93 -29.59 -2.51
C VAL A 443 31.12 -28.30 -2.64
N SER A 444 31.79 -27.21 -3.05
CA SER A 444 31.09 -25.96 -3.41
C SER A 444 30.20 -26.19 -4.61
N MET A 445 28.91 -25.74 -4.55
CA MET A 445 28.01 -25.82 -5.68
C MET A 445 28.51 -25.04 -6.90
N HIS A 446 29.27 -23.96 -6.67
CA HIS A 446 29.86 -23.18 -7.73
C HIS A 446 30.91 -24.01 -8.46
N ASP A 447 31.88 -24.58 -7.73
CA ASP A 447 32.98 -25.33 -8.31
C ASP A 447 32.50 -26.63 -8.96
N LEU A 448 31.48 -27.29 -8.39
CA LEU A 448 30.82 -28.44 -9.01
C LEU A 448 30.22 -28.08 -10.35
N ARG A 449 29.43 -26.99 -10.37
CA ARG A 449 28.72 -26.56 -11.59
C ARG A 449 29.69 -25.97 -12.61
N GLU A 450 30.82 -25.41 -12.20
CA GLU A 450 31.86 -24.98 -13.14
C GLU A 450 32.39 -26.13 -14.01
N ARG A 451 32.53 -27.34 -13.45
CA ARG A 451 33.00 -28.54 -14.13
C ARG A 451 31.93 -29.17 -15.07
N ILE A 452 30.68 -28.75 -14.96
CA ILE A 452 29.54 -29.38 -15.65
C ILE A 452 28.86 -28.42 -16.63
N GLY A 453 28.72 -28.83 -17.89
CA GLY A 453 27.87 -28.23 -18.87
C GLY A 453 26.53 -28.98 -18.98
N VAL A 454 25.41 -28.31 -18.79
CA VAL A 454 24.08 -28.95 -18.85
C VAL A 454 23.30 -28.40 -20.03
N VAL A 455 22.81 -29.27 -20.88
CA VAL A 455 21.88 -28.95 -21.96
C VAL A 455 20.50 -29.51 -21.57
N PRO A 456 19.55 -28.66 -21.21
CA PRO A 456 18.23 -29.11 -20.78
C PRO A 456 17.39 -29.60 -21.97
N GLN A 457 16.37 -30.42 -21.66
CA GLN A 457 15.41 -30.95 -22.66
C GLN A 457 14.76 -29.84 -23.50
N LYS A 458 14.43 -28.70 -22.89
CA LYS A 458 13.92 -27.52 -23.60
C LYS A 458 14.98 -26.42 -23.56
N GLY A 459 15.51 -26.06 -24.72
CA GLY A 459 16.44 -24.95 -24.86
C GLY A 459 15.77 -23.63 -24.42
N LEU A 460 16.18 -23.09 -23.25
CA LEU A 460 15.74 -21.78 -22.77
C LEU A 460 16.75 -20.72 -23.20
N LEU A 461 16.26 -19.65 -23.81
CA LEU A 461 17.07 -18.50 -24.20
C LEU A 461 16.61 -17.24 -23.44
N PHE A 462 17.58 -16.41 -23.07
CA PHE A 462 17.34 -15.13 -22.45
C PHE A 462 17.17 -14.02 -23.50
N SER A 463 16.48 -12.95 -23.15
CA SER A 463 16.45 -11.75 -23.99
C SER A 463 17.85 -11.16 -24.11
N GLY A 464 18.23 -10.81 -25.34
CA GLY A 464 19.58 -10.30 -25.65
C GLY A 464 19.93 -10.62 -27.08
N THR A 465 21.19 -10.96 -27.36
CA THR A 465 21.66 -11.40 -28.67
C THR A 465 21.96 -12.91 -28.67
N ILE A 466 22.19 -13.49 -29.85
CA ILE A 466 22.67 -14.87 -29.95
C ILE A 466 24.00 -15.02 -29.20
N GLU A 467 24.95 -14.08 -29.44
CA GLU A 467 26.23 -14.06 -28.73
C GLU A 467 26.06 -14.01 -27.20
N SER A 468 25.27 -13.08 -26.68
CA SER A 468 25.05 -12.96 -25.22
C SER A 468 24.43 -14.21 -24.61
N ASN A 469 23.67 -14.98 -25.40
CA ASN A 469 23.14 -16.26 -24.98
C ASN A 469 24.18 -17.37 -24.96
N ILE A 470 25.11 -17.40 -25.90
CA ILE A 470 26.19 -18.39 -25.94
C ILE A 470 27.23 -18.07 -24.87
N LYS A 471 27.67 -16.81 -24.77
CA LYS A 471 28.64 -16.33 -23.77
C LYS A 471 28.08 -16.27 -22.34
N TYR A 472 26.84 -16.71 -22.09
CA TYR A 472 26.18 -16.61 -20.77
C TYR A 472 26.98 -17.30 -19.64
N GLY A 473 27.59 -18.45 -19.89
CA GLY A 473 28.42 -19.19 -18.94
C GLY A 473 29.93 -18.94 -19.10
N ALA A 474 30.33 -18.18 -20.12
CA ALA A 474 31.73 -17.87 -20.44
C ALA A 474 31.82 -16.46 -21.04
N PRO A 475 31.70 -15.39 -20.19
CA PRO A 475 31.67 -14.00 -20.68
C PRO A 475 32.93 -13.58 -21.44
N ASP A 476 34.08 -14.17 -21.10
CA ASP A 476 35.39 -13.84 -21.65
C ASP A 476 35.76 -14.67 -22.90
N LEU A 477 34.80 -15.44 -23.45
CA LEU A 477 35.02 -16.27 -24.64
C LEU A 477 35.47 -15.40 -25.82
N SER A 478 36.57 -15.79 -26.45
CA SER A 478 37.08 -15.10 -27.65
C SER A 478 36.17 -15.31 -28.87
N ASP A 479 36.35 -14.50 -29.89
CA ASP A 479 35.53 -14.61 -31.12
C ASP A 479 35.88 -15.90 -31.89
N GLU A 480 37.12 -16.36 -31.82
CA GLU A 480 37.55 -17.62 -32.42
C GLU A 480 36.90 -18.82 -31.72
N GLU A 481 36.89 -18.84 -30.37
CA GLU A 481 36.23 -19.88 -29.59
C GLU A 481 34.72 -19.85 -29.76
N LEU A 482 34.13 -18.65 -29.88
CA LEU A 482 32.71 -18.47 -30.17
C LEU A 482 32.35 -19.11 -31.54
N ALA A 483 33.15 -18.87 -32.56
CA ALA A 483 32.95 -19.45 -33.90
C ALA A 483 33.06 -20.99 -33.84
N GLU A 484 34.01 -21.52 -33.10
CA GLU A 484 34.22 -22.96 -32.91
C GLU A 484 32.99 -23.63 -32.26
N VAL A 485 32.52 -23.11 -31.13
CA VAL A 485 31.35 -23.70 -30.45
C VAL A 485 30.07 -23.56 -31.25
N ILE A 486 29.94 -22.51 -32.06
CA ILE A 486 28.83 -22.35 -33.01
C ILE A 486 28.87 -23.42 -34.09
N ASP A 487 30.06 -23.72 -34.61
CA ASP A 487 30.24 -24.73 -35.65
C ASP A 487 29.99 -26.14 -35.08
N VAL A 488 30.57 -26.47 -33.95
CA VAL A 488 30.34 -27.75 -33.24
C VAL A 488 28.88 -27.99 -32.93
N ALA A 489 28.16 -26.95 -32.45
CA ALA A 489 26.74 -27.03 -32.16
C ALA A 489 25.84 -27.02 -33.42
N GLN A 490 26.45 -27.01 -34.62
CA GLN A 490 25.75 -26.92 -35.91
C GLN A 490 24.77 -25.73 -35.98
N ALA A 491 25.14 -24.61 -35.35
CA ALA A 491 24.34 -23.40 -35.29
C ALA A 491 24.70 -22.38 -36.40
N LYS A 492 25.87 -22.56 -37.07
CA LYS A 492 26.44 -21.64 -38.03
C LYS A 492 25.47 -21.33 -39.18
N GLU A 493 24.92 -22.37 -39.81
CA GLU A 493 24.05 -22.23 -41.00
C GLU A 493 22.86 -21.27 -40.73
N PHE A 494 22.14 -21.42 -39.60
CA PHE A 494 21.01 -20.56 -39.34
C PHE A 494 21.42 -19.17 -38.85
N ILE A 495 22.58 -19.03 -38.15
CA ILE A 495 23.08 -17.73 -37.70
C ILE A 495 23.50 -16.88 -38.92
N GLU A 496 24.16 -17.48 -39.90
CA GLU A 496 24.56 -16.80 -41.16
C GLU A 496 23.35 -16.33 -41.99
N THR A 497 22.17 -16.94 -41.81
CA THR A 497 20.94 -16.46 -42.45
C THR A 497 20.34 -15.24 -41.80
N LYS A 498 20.80 -14.86 -40.59
CA LYS A 498 20.29 -13.72 -39.84
C LYS A 498 20.99 -12.43 -40.31
N PRO A 499 20.23 -11.30 -40.43
CA PRO A 499 20.79 -10.03 -40.89
C PRO A 499 21.96 -9.51 -40.07
N LEU A 500 21.96 -9.77 -38.75
CA LEU A 500 22.99 -9.31 -37.80
C LEU A 500 23.90 -10.45 -37.30
N GLY A 501 23.81 -11.66 -37.88
CA GLY A 501 24.63 -12.80 -37.47
C GLY A 501 24.48 -13.12 -35.99
N VAL A 502 25.59 -13.12 -35.26
CA VAL A 502 25.62 -13.40 -33.79
C VAL A 502 25.00 -12.28 -32.95
N GLU A 503 24.94 -11.05 -33.46
CA GLU A 503 24.30 -9.91 -32.84
C GLU A 503 22.76 -9.89 -33.02
N GLU A 504 22.19 -10.88 -33.73
CA GLU A 504 20.74 -10.95 -33.92
C GLU A 504 19.99 -11.04 -32.61
N PRO A 505 18.96 -10.18 -32.40
CA PRO A 505 18.22 -10.15 -31.15
C PRO A 505 17.41 -11.43 -30.89
N ILE A 506 17.49 -11.94 -29.68
CA ILE A 506 16.66 -13.02 -29.15
C ILE A 506 15.57 -12.42 -28.26
N ALA A 507 14.32 -12.67 -28.62
CA ALA A 507 13.17 -12.29 -27.78
C ALA A 507 13.10 -13.14 -26.51
N GLN A 508 12.34 -12.69 -25.51
CA GLN A 508 12.15 -13.39 -24.25
C GLN A 508 11.68 -14.84 -24.46
N GLY A 509 12.42 -15.80 -23.89
CA GLY A 509 12.17 -17.23 -24.07
C GLY A 509 12.44 -17.74 -25.50
N GLY A 510 13.10 -16.94 -26.35
CA GLY A 510 13.46 -17.31 -27.71
C GLY A 510 12.24 -17.48 -28.65
N THR A 511 11.16 -16.71 -28.45
CA THR A 511 9.92 -16.87 -29.23
C THR A 511 10.10 -16.59 -30.74
N ASN A 512 11.19 -15.95 -31.14
CA ASN A 512 11.55 -15.62 -32.50
C ASN A 512 12.50 -16.63 -33.19
N VAL A 513 12.80 -17.75 -32.53
CA VAL A 513 13.63 -18.84 -33.05
C VAL A 513 12.92 -20.20 -32.93
N SER A 514 13.20 -21.13 -33.83
CA SER A 514 12.58 -22.46 -33.82
C SER A 514 13.08 -23.33 -32.65
N GLY A 515 12.37 -24.44 -32.36
CA GLY A 515 12.77 -25.37 -31.30
C GLY A 515 14.18 -25.95 -31.51
N GLY A 516 14.51 -26.37 -32.70
CA GLY A 516 15.84 -26.88 -33.06
C GLY A 516 16.94 -25.80 -32.98
N GLN A 517 16.63 -24.56 -33.38
CA GLN A 517 17.57 -23.44 -33.21
C GLN A 517 17.84 -23.13 -31.76
N LYS A 518 16.79 -23.11 -30.88
CA LYS A 518 16.96 -22.97 -29.43
C LYS A 518 17.89 -24.04 -28.86
N GLN A 519 17.69 -25.26 -29.30
CA GLN A 519 18.46 -26.40 -28.80
C GLN A 519 19.94 -26.30 -29.22
N ARG A 520 20.20 -25.95 -30.48
CA ARG A 520 21.58 -25.71 -30.95
C ARG A 520 22.27 -24.58 -30.20
N LEU A 521 21.58 -23.47 -29.88
CA LEU A 521 22.11 -22.38 -29.06
C LEU A 521 22.35 -22.80 -27.62
N ALA A 522 21.49 -23.67 -27.06
CA ALA A 522 21.68 -24.21 -25.71
C ALA A 522 22.90 -25.16 -25.66
N ILE A 523 23.13 -25.95 -26.72
CA ILE A 523 24.32 -26.78 -26.87
C ILE A 523 25.58 -25.90 -26.97
N ALA A 524 25.57 -24.87 -27.85
CA ALA A 524 26.67 -23.92 -27.99
C ALA A 524 27.03 -23.26 -26.62
N ARG A 525 26.01 -22.83 -25.85
CA ARG A 525 26.18 -22.28 -24.49
C ARG A 525 26.88 -23.26 -23.53
N ALA A 526 26.51 -24.52 -23.58
CA ALA A 526 27.13 -25.53 -22.72
C ALA A 526 28.56 -25.82 -23.12
N LEU A 527 28.85 -25.85 -24.42
CA LEU A 527 30.22 -26.04 -24.98
C LEU A 527 31.09 -24.82 -24.69
N ALA A 528 30.57 -23.60 -24.79
CA ALA A 528 31.30 -22.35 -24.54
C ALA A 528 31.98 -22.31 -23.18
N LYS A 529 31.41 -23.00 -22.21
CA LYS A 529 31.98 -23.14 -20.84
C LYS A 529 33.20 -24.03 -20.77
N ASN A 530 33.49 -24.81 -21.80
CA ASN A 530 34.54 -25.82 -21.86
C ASN A 530 34.54 -26.75 -20.63
N PRO A 531 33.41 -27.37 -20.29
CA PRO A 531 33.27 -28.17 -19.09
C PRO A 531 33.95 -29.55 -19.22
N GLU A 532 34.34 -30.14 -18.08
CA GLU A 532 34.89 -31.50 -18.02
C GLU A 532 33.82 -32.56 -18.26
N ILE A 533 32.56 -32.26 -17.88
CA ILE A 533 31.40 -33.15 -17.94
C ILE A 533 30.29 -32.46 -18.73
N LEU A 534 29.80 -33.11 -19.76
CA LEU A 534 28.64 -32.65 -20.54
C LEU A 534 27.44 -33.54 -20.26
N ILE A 535 26.29 -32.92 -19.89
CA ILE A 535 25.04 -33.60 -19.63
C ILE A 535 24.00 -33.13 -20.65
N PHE A 536 23.41 -34.08 -21.37
CA PHE A 536 22.37 -33.82 -22.35
C PHE A 536 21.06 -34.48 -21.91
N ASP A 537 20.00 -33.72 -21.63
CA ASP A 537 18.67 -34.22 -21.30
C ASP A 537 17.80 -34.23 -22.56
N ASP A 538 17.72 -35.36 -23.26
CA ASP A 538 16.94 -35.54 -24.51
C ASP A 538 17.13 -34.41 -25.53
N SER A 539 18.34 -33.84 -25.57
CA SER A 539 18.63 -32.60 -26.27
C SER A 539 18.71 -32.75 -27.78
N PHE A 540 18.74 -33.97 -28.31
CA PHE A 540 18.88 -34.27 -29.71
C PHE A 540 17.54 -34.58 -30.41
N SER A 541 16.46 -34.80 -29.65
CA SER A 541 15.15 -35.17 -30.22
C SER A 541 14.52 -34.11 -31.14
N ALA A 542 14.90 -32.84 -30.95
CA ALA A 542 14.42 -31.71 -31.76
C ALA A 542 15.38 -31.32 -32.90
N LEU A 543 16.46 -32.07 -33.09
CA LEU A 543 17.47 -31.80 -34.12
C LEU A 543 17.29 -32.72 -35.32
N ASP A 544 17.44 -32.15 -36.51
CA ASP A 544 17.53 -32.94 -37.74
C ASP A 544 18.88 -33.68 -37.74
N PHE A 545 18.87 -34.96 -38.05
CA PHE A 545 20.08 -35.75 -38.23
C PHE A 545 20.76 -35.32 -39.53
N LYS A 546 21.85 -34.61 -39.42
CA LYS A 546 22.81 -34.36 -40.52
C LYS A 546 24.11 -35.05 -40.24
#